data_e2a3599fa685ee7f6ade1fa7d2486efe
#
_entry.id   e2a3599fa685ee7f6ade1fa7d2486efe
#
_cell.length_a   1.000
_cell.length_b   1.000
_cell.length_c   1.000
_cell.angle_alpha   90.00
_cell.angle_beta   90.00
_cell.angle_gamma   90.00
#
_symmetry.space_group_name_H-M   'P 1'
#
loop_
_entity.id
_entity.type
_entity.pdbx_description
1 polymer ?
#
loop_
_entity_poly.entity_id
_entity_poly.type
_entity_poly.pdbx_seq_one_letter_code
_entity_poly.pdbx_strand_id
1 'polypeptide(L)'
;MKNKKYIIELLHEANVSREYSKKERKILILSKLLTTKEPLKSYYFIKLLKVSEGTLNNDFIVVSDWLEKFNIQLIRKQGLGCYLEGNEKDFRNAYINLIYESYEEKEILNMVRNIGKNIKTDSTVEFSSEDRLLNLI
;
A
#
# COMPACT_ATOMS: atom_id res chain seq x y z
N MET A 1 26.96 -9.50 -1.70
CA MET A 1 26.44 -8.96 -0.45
C MET A 1 26.70 -7.49 -0.24
N LYS A 2 27.88 -6.99 -0.57
CA LYS A 2 28.15 -5.54 -0.57
C LYS A 2 27.20 -4.79 -1.52
N ASN A 3 26.86 -5.40 -2.66
CA ASN A 3 25.99 -4.79 -3.66
C ASN A 3 24.56 -4.64 -3.18
N LYS A 4 24.03 -5.61 -2.42
CA LYS A 4 22.68 -5.55 -1.88
C LYS A 4 22.55 -4.46 -0.82
N LYS A 5 23.53 -4.32 0.05
CA LYS A 5 23.58 -3.27 1.06
C LYS A 5 23.67 -1.89 0.41
N TYR A 6 24.49 -1.76 -0.63
CA TYR A 6 24.65 -0.53 -1.39
C TYR A 6 23.34 -0.09 -2.05
N ILE A 7 22.61 -1.03 -2.66
CA ILE A 7 21.32 -0.75 -3.30
C ILE A 7 20.30 -0.29 -2.26
N ILE A 8 20.24 -0.93 -1.10
CA ILE A 8 19.33 -0.55 -0.01
C ILE A 8 19.67 0.86 0.49
N GLU A 9 20.94 1.18 0.65
CA GLU A 9 21.38 2.51 1.06
C GLU A 9 21.01 3.58 0.03
N LEU A 10 21.18 3.29 -1.27
CA LEU A 10 20.79 4.20 -2.34
C LEU A 10 19.29 4.46 -2.34
N LEU A 11 18.48 3.40 -2.17
CA LEU A 11 17.03 3.52 -2.08
C LEU A 11 16.61 4.31 -0.84
N HIS A 12 17.29 4.10 0.27
CA HIS A 12 17.04 4.84 1.50
C HIS A 12 17.37 6.32 1.34
N GLU A 13 18.51 6.65 0.74
CA GLU A 13 18.90 8.02 0.47
C GLU A 13 17.93 8.71 -0.48
N ALA A 14 17.52 8.03 -1.55
CA ALA A 14 16.53 8.54 -2.48
C ALA A 14 15.20 8.84 -1.77
N ASN A 15 14.75 7.96 -0.88
CA ASN A 15 13.54 8.16 -0.09
C ASN A 15 13.67 9.27 0.95
N VAL A 16 14.86 9.42 1.53
CA VAL A 16 15.13 10.48 2.52
C VAL A 16 15.09 11.86 1.86
N SER A 17 15.59 12.00 0.63
CA SER A 17 15.61 13.26 -0.09
C SER A 17 14.30 13.63 -0.76
N ARG A 18 13.37 12.67 -0.88
CA ARG A 18 12.13 12.83 -1.61
C ARG A 18 10.96 13.11 -0.68
N GLU A 19 10.19 14.14 -0.99
CA GLU A 19 8.91 14.37 -0.36
C GLU A 19 7.83 13.54 -1.05
N TYR A 20 6.97 12.92 -0.26
CA TYR A 20 5.85 12.17 -0.80
C TYR A 20 4.69 13.10 -1.15
N SER A 21 4.08 12.90 -2.31
CA SER A 21 2.85 13.60 -2.68
C SER A 21 1.68 13.12 -1.82
N LYS A 22 0.57 13.85 -1.84
CA LYS A 22 -0.66 13.44 -1.15
C LYS A 22 -1.12 12.05 -1.59
N LYS A 23 -1.05 11.78 -2.89
CA LYS A 23 -1.42 10.47 -3.45
C LYS A 23 -0.50 9.36 -2.95
N GLU A 24 0.79 9.62 -2.95
CA GLU A 24 1.78 8.66 -2.45
C GLU A 24 1.60 8.38 -0.96
N ARG A 25 1.34 9.42 -0.16
CA ARG A 25 1.10 9.26 1.27
C ARG A 25 -0.16 8.44 1.53
N LYS A 26 -1.25 8.72 0.82
CA LYS A 26 -2.50 7.96 0.90
C LYS A 26 -2.24 6.47 0.65
N ILE A 27 -1.52 6.15 -0.42
CA ILE A 27 -1.20 4.77 -0.79
C ILE A 27 -0.35 4.10 0.29
N LEU A 28 0.66 4.78 0.80
CA LEU A 28 1.53 4.24 1.84
C LEU A 28 0.78 3.98 3.15
N ILE A 29 -0.06 4.91 3.57
CA ILE A 29 -0.86 4.74 4.78
C ILE A 29 -1.81 3.55 4.63
N LEU A 30 -2.55 3.48 3.53
CA LEU A 30 -3.49 2.39 3.26
C LEU A 30 -2.76 1.05 3.18
N SER A 31 -1.62 1.00 2.51
CA SER A 31 -0.82 -0.21 2.40
C SER A 31 -0.41 -0.74 3.77
N LYS A 32 0.03 0.14 4.66
CA LYS A 32 0.43 -0.25 6.01
C LYS A 32 -0.77 -0.70 6.85
N LEU A 33 -1.85 0.04 6.81
CA LEU A 33 -3.05 -0.30 7.58
C LEU A 33 -3.69 -1.62 7.13
N LEU A 34 -3.75 -1.86 5.81
CA LEU A 34 -4.37 -3.06 5.26
C LEU A 34 -3.52 -4.32 5.44
N THR A 35 -2.21 -4.18 5.61
CA THR A 35 -1.31 -5.33 5.74
C THR A 35 -0.83 -5.58 7.17
N THR A 36 -1.15 -4.71 8.11
CA THR A 36 -0.71 -4.83 9.50
C THR A 36 -1.90 -5.15 10.40
N LYS A 37 -1.79 -6.17 11.22
CA LYS A 37 -2.85 -6.58 12.16
C LYS A 37 -2.77 -5.81 13.49
N GLU A 38 -1.59 -5.31 13.82
CA GLU A 38 -1.35 -4.57 15.06
C GLU A 38 -1.70 -3.09 14.87
N PRO A 39 -2.23 -2.41 15.90
CA PRO A 39 -2.41 -0.96 15.82
C PRO A 39 -1.10 -0.23 15.56
N LEU A 40 -1.14 0.80 14.72
CA LEU A 40 0.02 1.61 14.36
C LEU A 40 -0.11 2.98 14.99
N LYS A 41 0.94 3.45 15.65
CA LYS A 41 0.98 4.78 16.26
C LYS A 41 1.07 5.87 15.19
N SER A 42 0.46 7.02 15.44
CA SER A 42 0.57 8.19 14.56
C SER A 42 2.02 8.58 14.32
N TYR A 43 2.83 8.50 15.34
CA TYR A 43 4.26 8.77 15.30
C TYR A 43 4.99 7.88 14.28
N TYR A 44 4.56 6.63 14.08
CA TYR A 44 5.12 5.75 13.05
C TYR A 44 4.93 6.35 11.65
N PHE A 45 3.73 6.84 11.36
CA PHE A 45 3.42 7.47 10.07
C PHE A 45 4.13 8.82 9.89
N ILE A 46 4.21 9.61 10.95
CA ILE A 46 4.93 10.89 10.92
C ILE A 46 6.39 10.67 10.52
N LYS A 47 7.04 9.67 11.09
CA LYS A 47 8.43 9.32 10.74
C LYS A 47 8.55 8.77 9.34
N LEU A 48 7.65 7.85 8.97
CA LEU A 48 7.68 7.21 7.65
C LEU A 48 7.49 8.24 6.54
N LEU A 49 6.50 9.11 6.69
CA LEU A 49 6.10 10.05 5.65
C LEU A 49 6.81 11.40 5.74
N LYS A 50 7.50 11.66 6.84
CA LYS A 50 8.20 12.92 7.10
C LYS A 50 7.28 14.13 7.00
N VAL A 51 6.13 14.05 7.64
CA VAL A 51 5.12 15.11 7.66
C VAL A 51 4.84 15.55 9.09
N SER A 52 4.18 16.70 9.22
CA SER A 52 3.69 17.18 10.50
C SER A 52 2.46 16.39 10.94
N GLU A 53 2.12 16.46 12.21
CA GLU A 53 0.91 15.86 12.77
C GLU A 53 -0.34 16.41 12.07
N GLY A 54 -0.37 17.71 11.78
CA GLY A 54 -1.50 18.32 11.07
C GLY A 54 -1.69 17.78 9.67
N THR A 55 -0.60 17.60 8.93
CA THR A 55 -0.64 17.00 7.61
C THR A 55 -1.12 15.55 7.68
N LEU A 56 -0.64 14.78 8.65
CA LEU A 56 -1.06 13.40 8.83
C LEU A 56 -2.57 13.32 9.16
N ASN A 57 -3.07 14.19 10.01
CA ASN A 57 -4.50 14.23 10.34
C ASN A 57 -5.35 14.47 9.09
N ASN A 58 -4.92 15.36 8.21
CA ASN A 58 -5.60 15.60 6.94
C ASN A 58 -5.54 14.37 6.03
N ASP A 59 -4.40 13.71 5.98
CA ASP A 59 -4.22 12.47 5.21
C ASP A 59 -5.14 11.36 5.74
N PHE A 60 -5.33 11.26 7.04
CA PHE A 60 -6.22 10.26 7.64
C PHE A 60 -7.68 10.51 7.27
N ILE A 61 -8.10 11.75 7.08
CA ILE A 61 -9.46 12.05 6.60
C ILE A 61 -9.66 11.46 5.20
N VAL A 62 -8.70 11.66 4.31
CA VAL A 62 -8.73 11.12 2.95
C VAL A 62 -8.74 9.58 2.97
N VAL A 63 -7.89 9.00 3.80
CA VAL A 63 -7.78 7.54 3.97
C VAL A 63 -9.08 6.96 4.51
N SER A 64 -9.67 7.60 5.51
CA SER A 64 -10.94 7.17 6.10
C SER A 64 -12.08 7.19 5.07
N ASP A 65 -12.17 8.26 4.29
CA ASP A 65 -13.18 8.38 3.23
C ASP A 65 -13.02 7.29 2.18
N TRP A 66 -11.78 6.98 1.80
CA TRP A 66 -11.49 5.92 0.84
C TRP A 66 -11.91 4.55 1.38
N LEU A 67 -11.59 4.26 2.64
CA LEU A 67 -11.91 2.99 3.30
C LEU A 67 -13.42 2.78 3.46
N GLU A 68 -14.18 3.85 3.70
CA GLU A 68 -15.65 3.78 3.84
C GLU A 68 -16.31 3.21 2.59
N LYS A 69 -15.75 3.46 1.42
CA LYS A 69 -16.26 2.90 0.15
C LYS A 69 -16.19 1.37 0.13
N PHE A 70 -15.36 0.79 0.95
CA PHE A 70 -15.17 -0.66 1.05
C PHE A 70 -15.73 -1.23 2.35
N ASN A 71 -16.55 -0.47 3.06
CA ASN A 71 -17.13 -0.86 4.35
C ASN A 71 -16.09 -1.15 5.43
N ILE A 72 -14.97 -0.42 5.39
CA ILE A 72 -13.89 -0.52 6.37
C ILE A 72 -13.84 0.78 7.15
N GLN A 73 -13.72 0.67 8.48
CA GLN A 73 -13.60 1.82 9.36
C GLN A 73 -12.17 1.98 9.85
N LEU A 74 -11.66 3.19 9.78
CA LEU A 74 -10.40 3.56 10.41
C LEU A 74 -10.69 3.96 11.85
N ILE A 75 -10.13 3.21 12.80
CA ILE A 75 -10.29 3.46 14.23
C ILE A 75 -9.00 4.08 14.75
N ARG A 76 -9.15 5.18 15.46
CA ARG A 76 -8.02 5.87 16.12
C ARG A 76 -8.32 5.92 17.61
N LYS A 77 -7.52 5.23 18.41
CA LYS A 77 -7.64 5.24 19.87
C LYS A 77 -6.39 5.82 20.50
N GLN A 78 -6.57 6.83 21.33
CA GLN A 78 -5.48 7.44 22.08
C GLN A 78 -4.76 6.40 22.93
N GLY A 79 -3.44 6.37 22.85
CA GLY A 79 -2.61 5.41 23.55
C GLY A 79 -2.46 4.05 22.87
N LEU A 80 -3.39 3.66 22.01
CA LEU A 80 -3.34 2.38 21.30
C LEU A 80 -2.80 2.54 19.87
N GLY A 81 -3.31 3.52 19.13
CA GLY A 81 -2.93 3.78 17.75
C GLY A 81 -4.10 3.65 16.79
N CYS A 82 -3.77 3.49 15.52
CA CYS A 82 -4.72 3.38 14.41
C CYS A 82 -4.81 1.94 13.95
N TYR A 83 -6.02 1.47 13.67
CA TYR A 83 -6.25 0.15 13.10
C TYR A 83 -7.56 0.15 12.32
N LEU A 84 -7.81 -0.91 11.57
CA LEU A 84 -8.99 -1.03 10.72
C LEU A 84 -9.96 -2.04 11.30
N GLU A 85 -11.26 -1.74 11.13
CA GLU A 85 -12.34 -2.68 11.41
C GLU A 85 -13.12 -2.95 10.14
N GLY A 86 -13.37 -4.21 9.87
CA GLY A 86 -14.09 -4.68 8.69
C GLY A 86 -13.96 -6.18 8.57
N ASN A 87 -14.60 -6.76 7.56
CA ASN A 87 -14.48 -8.18 7.31
C ASN A 87 -13.35 -8.47 6.31
N GLU A 88 -12.91 -9.71 6.28
CA GLU A 88 -11.79 -10.14 5.46
C GLU A 88 -12.04 -9.94 3.96
N LYS A 89 -13.26 -10.18 3.51
CA LYS A 89 -13.64 -9.98 2.10
C LYS A 89 -13.48 -8.53 1.69
N ASP A 90 -13.90 -7.60 2.54
CA ASP A 90 -13.78 -6.17 2.28
C ASP A 90 -12.32 -5.72 2.31
N PHE A 91 -11.50 -6.27 3.19
CA PHE A 91 -10.06 -6.00 3.21
C PHE A 91 -9.39 -6.43 1.91
N ARG A 92 -9.70 -7.63 1.41
CA ARG A 92 -9.15 -8.12 0.14
C ARG A 92 -9.54 -7.22 -1.02
N ASN A 93 -10.83 -6.87 -1.08
CA ASN A 93 -11.35 -6.00 -2.13
C ASN A 93 -10.67 -4.64 -2.11
N ALA A 94 -10.52 -4.06 -0.94
CA ALA A 94 -9.84 -2.77 -0.77
C ALA A 94 -8.38 -2.87 -1.20
N TYR A 95 -7.67 -3.91 -0.80
CA TYR A 95 -6.27 -4.10 -1.14
C TYR A 95 -6.05 -4.26 -2.65
N ILE A 96 -6.89 -5.03 -3.31
CA ILE A 96 -6.83 -5.19 -4.77
C ILE A 96 -7.06 -3.85 -5.46
N ASN A 97 -8.05 -3.08 -5.02
CA ASN A 97 -8.31 -1.76 -5.57
C ASN A 97 -7.15 -0.79 -5.32
N LEU A 98 -6.52 -0.88 -4.17
CA LEU A 98 -5.34 -0.07 -3.86
C LEU A 98 -4.18 -0.38 -4.81
N ILE A 99 -3.95 -1.66 -5.11
CA ILE A 99 -2.91 -2.06 -6.05
C ILE A 99 -3.17 -1.44 -7.42
N TYR A 100 -4.39 -1.54 -7.93
CA TYR A 100 -4.75 -0.95 -9.22
C TYR A 100 -4.59 0.58 -9.22
N GLU A 101 -5.02 1.23 -8.15
CA GLU A 101 -4.91 2.68 -8.02
C GLU A 101 -3.47 3.16 -7.90
N SER A 102 -2.58 2.34 -7.34
CA SER A 102 -1.18 2.71 -7.14
C SER A 102 -0.36 2.69 -8.42
N TYR A 103 -0.84 2.03 -9.48
CA TYR A 103 -0.17 1.99 -10.76
C TYR A 103 -0.75 3.03 -11.70
N GLU A 104 0.12 3.69 -12.48
CA GLU A 104 -0.31 4.48 -13.61
C GLU A 104 -0.77 3.55 -14.72
N GLU A 105 -1.68 4.03 -15.58
CA GLU A 105 -2.22 3.25 -16.69
C GLU A 105 -1.13 2.59 -17.54
N LYS A 106 -0.04 3.31 -17.82
CA LYS A 106 1.11 2.80 -18.57
C LYS A 106 1.75 1.59 -17.88
N GLU A 107 1.88 1.65 -16.57
CA GLU A 107 2.47 0.55 -15.77
C GLU A 107 1.55 -0.67 -15.76
N ILE A 108 0.25 -0.45 -15.65
CA ILE A 108 -0.75 -1.53 -15.73
C ILE A 108 -0.67 -2.22 -17.09
N LEU A 109 -0.58 -1.46 -18.19
CA LEU A 109 -0.43 -2.03 -19.52
C LEU A 109 0.85 -2.84 -19.66
N ASN A 110 1.96 -2.38 -19.09
CA ASN A 110 3.21 -3.12 -19.09
C ASN A 110 3.09 -4.44 -18.33
N MET A 111 2.43 -4.43 -17.19
CA MET A 111 2.15 -5.65 -16.41
C MET A 111 1.32 -6.65 -17.22
N VAL A 112 0.26 -6.18 -17.87
CA VAL A 112 -0.60 -7.03 -18.71
C VAL A 112 0.21 -7.62 -19.87
N ARG A 113 1.06 -6.83 -20.51
CA ARG A 113 1.94 -7.32 -21.58
C ARG A 113 2.90 -8.40 -21.10
N ASN A 114 3.50 -8.22 -19.94
CA ASN A 114 4.42 -9.20 -19.36
C ASN A 114 3.70 -10.50 -19.00
N ILE A 115 2.50 -10.40 -18.44
CA ILE A 115 1.65 -11.55 -18.18
C ILE A 115 1.30 -12.27 -19.49
N GLY A 116 0.92 -11.51 -20.52
CA GLY A 116 0.63 -12.06 -21.84
C GLY A 116 1.81 -12.79 -22.47
N LYS A 117 3.03 -12.27 -22.31
CA LYS A 117 4.25 -12.94 -22.79
C LYS A 117 4.50 -14.24 -22.05
N ASN A 118 4.29 -14.25 -20.73
CA ASN A 118 4.46 -15.44 -19.92
C ASN A 118 3.40 -16.51 -20.22
N ILE A 119 2.18 -16.10 -20.53
CA ILE A 119 1.09 -16.99 -20.92
C ILE A 119 1.42 -17.72 -22.23
N LYS A 120 2.07 -17.04 -23.18
CA LYS A 120 2.47 -17.65 -24.45
C LYS A 120 3.55 -18.72 -24.28
N THR A 121 4.34 -18.64 -23.22
CA THR A 121 5.40 -19.60 -22.93
C THR A 121 4.97 -20.70 -21.95
N ASP A 122 4.03 -20.40 -21.05
CA ASP A 122 3.53 -21.36 -20.08
C ASP A 122 2.14 -20.93 -19.59
N SER A 123 1.11 -21.64 -20.00
CA SER A 123 -0.28 -21.35 -19.66
C SER A 123 -0.61 -21.53 -18.18
N THR A 124 0.24 -22.21 -17.40
CA THR A 124 0.02 -22.42 -15.97
C THR A 124 0.42 -21.21 -15.12
N VAL A 125 1.23 -20.32 -15.65
CA VAL A 125 1.71 -19.13 -14.96
C VAL A 125 0.59 -18.13 -14.66
N GLU A 126 -0.41 -18.07 -15.53
CA GLU A 126 -1.55 -17.16 -15.37
C GLU A 126 -2.30 -17.40 -14.06
N PHE A 127 -2.62 -18.66 -13.77
CA PHE A 127 -3.32 -19.03 -12.54
C PHE A 127 -2.51 -18.73 -11.28
N SER A 128 -1.21 -18.99 -11.32
CA SER A 128 -0.37 -18.72 -10.17
C SER A 128 -0.23 -17.22 -9.87
N SER A 129 -0.32 -16.37 -10.89
CA SER A 129 -0.27 -14.91 -10.71
C SER A 129 -1.53 -14.37 -10.03
N GLU A 130 -2.70 -14.84 -10.43
CA GLU A 130 -3.97 -14.49 -9.80
C GLU A 130 -4.04 -14.99 -8.36
N ASP A 131 -3.64 -16.23 -8.13
CA ASP A 131 -3.58 -16.83 -6.81
C ASP A 131 -2.64 -16.05 -5.88
N ARG A 132 -1.52 -15.59 -6.38
CA ARG A 132 -0.59 -14.78 -5.60
C ARG A 132 -1.19 -13.45 -5.19
N LEU A 133 -1.90 -12.78 -6.09
CA LEU A 133 -2.59 -11.53 -5.77
C LEU A 133 -3.66 -11.73 -4.70
N LEU A 134 -4.41 -12.82 -4.79
CA LEU A 134 -5.43 -13.18 -3.82
C LEU A 134 -4.84 -13.60 -2.47
N ASN A 135 -3.67 -14.23 -2.48
CA ASN A 135 -3.01 -14.72 -1.27
C ASN A 135 -2.17 -13.66 -0.55
N LEU A 136 -1.87 -12.53 -1.18
CA LEU A 136 -1.19 -11.41 -0.53
C LEU A 136 -2.07 -10.71 0.51
N ILE A 137 -3.29 -11.08 0.57
CA ILE A 137 -4.29 -10.53 1.46
C ILE A 137 -4.62 -11.55 2.55
#